data_dddc7b3ac7c492edc9f245c55643843c
#
_entry.id   dddc7b3ac7c492edc9f245c55643843c
#
_cell.length_a   1.000
_cell.length_b   1.000
_cell.length_c   1.000
_cell.angle_alpha   90.00
_cell.angle_beta   90.00
_cell.angle_gamma   90.00
#
_symmetry.space_group_name_H-M   'P 1'
#
loop_
_entity.id
_entity.type
_entity.pdbx_description
1 polymer ?
#
loop_
_entity_poly.entity_id
_entity_poly.type
_entity_poly.pdbx_seq_one_letter_code
_entity_poly.pdbx_strand_id
1 'polypeptide(L)'
;MEGFILKDNKKSIIIIAIILAVAIIGAIGYYAYQQNRKYMIAAENNYNMSFFELVDYVQNVETYLAKALISTTPEHGAETLTNVWREAGIAQTYLSQLPISSNELEKTSKFLNQVSDYSYALSRKNIKGENLTQEDFDNIKELHTYSVELENSLNQLSADLNEGRIKWGELTRKGNNVFATQVTNISQDSFSSLEENFHEYSGLIYDGAFSEHMTSVEKKGLTGDDIDEEKAKNIVKEFYGEDKIENINSNGYSENAEIPSFDFSVKMKESDITATISIEKKGGHVIFANYNKTVNAETISQEKADEIGKQFLDAHGYKDMKETYYLKQNGVVTINYAYSQTAQNGEKVVIYPDLIKLKVALDDGSVLGIETTGYLNSHHTRDIATNLITKEEAKKVLNKQLEIQSENLAIIPTKWKTEILCWEFKGKVEDNEFLVYINAQTGKEEDILVIVNTPDGTLTH
;
A
#
# COMPACT_ATOMS: atom_id res chain seq x y z
N MET A 1 -87.25 -5.20 -17.54
CA MET A 1 -86.15 -4.23 -17.54
C MET A 1 -85.01 -4.62 -16.64
N GLU A 2 -85.18 -5.52 -15.68
CA GLU A 2 -84.12 -5.92 -14.69
C GLU A 2 -82.99 -6.80 -15.29
N GLY A 3 -83.24 -7.54 -16.38
CA GLY A 3 -82.20 -8.40 -16.98
C GLY A 3 -81.10 -7.70 -17.76
N PHE A 4 -81.29 -6.45 -18.14
CA PHE A 4 -80.29 -5.68 -18.92
C PHE A 4 -79.24 -4.97 -18.05
N ILE A 5 -79.64 -4.53 -16.85
CA ILE A 5 -78.77 -3.85 -15.94
C ILE A 5 -77.75 -4.82 -15.26
N LEU A 6 -78.15 -6.07 -15.01
CA LEU A 6 -77.26 -7.10 -14.45
C LEU A 6 -76.19 -7.60 -15.43
N LYS A 7 -76.46 -7.51 -16.75
CA LYS A 7 -75.53 -7.97 -17.77
C LYS A 7 -74.35 -6.94 -17.97
N ASP A 8 -74.62 -5.64 -17.86
CA ASP A 8 -73.63 -4.57 -17.95
C ASP A 8 -72.73 -4.54 -16.74
N ASN A 9 -73.26 -4.74 -15.53
CA ASN A 9 -72.48 -4.84 -14.31
C ASN A 9 -71.49 -6.01 -14.32
N LYS A 10 -71.88 -7.18 -14.90
CA LYS A 10 -70.94 -8.31 -14.98
C LYS A 10 -69.77 -8.04 -15.97
N LYS A 11 -70.04 -7.36 -17.11
CA LYS A 11 -68.98 -6.98 -18.02
C LYS A 11 -68.00 -5.96 -17.40
N SER A 12 -68.50 -4.98 -16.67
CA SER A 12 -67.68 -3.99 -15.93
C SER A 12 -66.83 -4.65 -14.84
N ILE A 13 -67.36 -5.60 -14.09
CA ILE A 13 -66.64 -6.37 -13.08
C ILE A 13 -65.48 -7.19 -13.73
N ILE A 14 -65.75 -7.85 -14.87
CA ILE A 14 -64.73 -8.60 -15.62
C ILE A 14 -63.61 -7.68 -16.12
N ILE A 15 -63.96 -6.50 -16.66
CA ILE A 15 -62.97 -5.51 -17.14
C ILE A 15 -62.10 -5.02 -15.95
N ILE A 16 -62.70 -4.71 -14.82
CA ILE A 16 -61.96 -4.28 -13.61
C ILE A 16 -61.04 -5.40 -13.11
N ALA A 17 -61.50 -6.65 -13.11
CA ALA A 17 -60.69 -7.81 -12.73
C ALA A 17 -59.49 -8.02 -13.67
N ILE A 18 -59.68 -7.83 -14.97
CA ILE A 18 -58.58 -7.89 -15.95
C ILE A 18 -57.56 -6.74 -15.71
N ILE A 19 -58.03 -5.52 -15.49
CA ILE A 19 -57.17 -4.38 -15.22
C ILE A 19 -56.35 -4.60 -13.93
N LEU A 20 -56.99 -5.13 -12.87
CA LEU A 20 -56.32 -5.50 -11.62
C LEU A 20 -55.28 -6.60 -11.82
N ALA A 21 -55.60 -7.65 -12.59
CA ALA A 21 -54.67 -8.72 -12.92
C ALA A 21 -53.45 -8.19 -13.68
N VAL A 22 -53.65 -7.32 -14.68
CA VAL A 22 -52.55 -6.68 -15.43
C VAL A 22 -51.68 -5.79 -14.51
N ALA A 23 -52.32 -5.03 -13.60
CA ALA A 23 -51.59 -4.20 -12.65
C ALA A 23 -50.74 -5.04 -11.66
N ILE A 24 -51.28 -6.18 -11.18
CA ILE A 24 -50.53 -7.10 -10.31
C ILE A 24 -49.35 -7.74 -11.06
N ILE A 25 -49.59 -8.22 -12.29
CA ILE A 25 -48.50 -8.78 -13.11
C ILE A 25 -47.40 -7.71 -13.38
N GLY A 26 -47.82 -6.46 -13.67
CA GLY A 26 -46.90 -5.34 -13.87
C GLY A 26 -46.08 -5.03 -12.60
N ALA A 27 -46.73 -5.04 -11.43
CA ALA A 27 -46.07 -4.81 -10.15
C ALA A 27 -45.07 -5.93 -9.80
N ILE A 28 -45.46 -7.20 -10.03
CA ILE A 28 -44.57 -8.35 -9.84
C ILE A 28 -43.36 -8.27 -10.79
N GLY A 29 -43.62 -7.96 -12.07
CA GLY A 29 -42.60 -7.80 -13.11
C GLY A 29 -41.59 -6.66 -12.73
N TYR A 30 -42.12 -5.52 -12.26
CA TYR A 30 -41.30 -4.41 -11.82
C TYR A 30 -40.50 -4.78 -10.58
N TYR A 31 -41.06 -5.44 -9.59
CA TYR A 31 -40.35 -5.91 -8.40
C TYR A 31 -39.26 -6.90 -8.76
N ALA A 32 -39.55 -7.88 -9.62
CA ALA A 32 -38.56 -8.85 -10.11
C ALA A 32 -37.40 -8.17 -10.86
N TYR A 33 -37.73 -7.18 -11.72
CA TYR A 33 -36.72 -6.36 -12.39
C TYR A 33 -35.80 -5.60 -11.42
N GLN A 34 -36.38 -4.94 -10.40
CA GLN A 34 -35.61 -4.23 -9.38
C GLN A 34 -34.72 -5.17 -8.57
N GLN A 35 -35.24 -6.34 -8.20
CA GLN A 35 -34.44 -7.34 -7.50
C GLN A 35 -33.28 -7.85 -8.37
N ASN A 36 -33.55 -8.20 -9.62
CA ASN A 36 -32.53 -8.65 -10.54
C ASN A 36 -31.44 -7.60 -10.76
N ARG A 37 -31.84 -6.32 -10.90
CA ARG A 37 -30.88 -5.21 -11.01
C ARG A 37 -29.98 -5.09 -9.77
N LYS A 38 -30.53 -5.25 -8.56
CA LYS A 38 -29.72 -5.25 -7.31
C LYS A 38 -28.73 -6.40 -7.28
N TYR A 39 -29.17 -7.60 -7.67
CA TYR A 39 -28.28 -8.77 -7.75
C TYR A 39 -27.17 -8.58 -8.79
N MET A 40 -27.48 -8.02 -9.94
CA MET A 40 -26.47 -7.72 -10.96
C MET A 40 -25.42 -6.71 -10.46
N ILE A 41 -25.85 -5.63 -9.82
CA ILE A 41 -24.92 -4.64 -9.25
C ILE A 41 -24.06 -5.27 -8.15
N ALA A 42 -24.63 -6.09 -7.27
CA ALA A 42 -23.90 -6.77 -6.23
C ALA A 42 -22.86 -7.76 -6.80
N ALA A 43 -23.23 -8.50 -7.85
CA ALA A 43 -22.31 -9.41 -8.55
C ALA A 43 -21.17 -8.64 -9.22
N GLU A 44 -21.48 -7.55 -9.95
CA GLU A 44 -20.48 -6.68 -10.59
C GLU A 44 -19.48 -6.13 -9.56
N ASN A 45 -19.96 -5.64 -8.42
CA ASN A 45 -19.11 -5.13 -7.35
C ASN A 45 -18.21 -6.24 -6.75
N ASN A 46 -18.74 -7.46 -6.60
CA ASN A 46 -17.95 -8.58 -6.09
C ASN A 46 -16.86 -9.00 -7.09
N TYR A 47 -17.18 -9.02 -8.39
CA TYR A 47 -16.19 -9.31 -9.43
C TYR A 47 -15.11 -8.22 -9.51
N ASN A 48 -15.50 -6.95 -9.40
CA ASN A 48 -14.55 -5.84 -9.33
C ASN A 48 -13.61 -6.01 -8.13
N MET A 49 -14.15 -6.27 -6.93
CA MET A 49 -13.34 -6.50 -5.74
C MET A 49 -12.35 -7.65 -5.97
N SER A 50 -12.84 -8.81 -6.42
CA SER A 50 -11.98 -9.97 -6.67
C SER A 50 -10.90 -9.70 -7.71
N PHE A 51 -11.22 -8.89 -8.71
CA PHE A 51 -10.25 -8.53 -9.75
C PHE A 51 -9.17 -7.57 -9.23
N PHE A 52 -9.53 -6.53 -8.48
CA PHE A 52 -8.53 -5.60 -7.92
C PHE A 52 -7.64 -6.29 -6.89
N GLU A 53 -8.18 -7.15 -6.05
CA GLU A 53 -7.39 -8.01 -5.17
C GLU A 53 -6.43 -8.91 -5.97
N LEU A 54 -6.88 -9.51 -7.07
CA LEU A 54 -5.99 -10.27 -7.95
C LEU A 54 -4.83 -9.43 -8.48
N VAL A 55 -5.09 -8.18 -8.91
CA VAL A 55 -4.05 -7.25 -9.38
C VAL A 55 -3.01 -7.02 -8.29
N ASP A 56 -3.45 -6.70 -7.07
CA ASP A 56 -2.58 -6.40 -5.94
C ASP A 56 -1.72 -7.62 -5.56
N TYR A 57 -2.31 -8.81 -5.50
CA TYR A 57 -1.55 -10.03 -5.21
C TYR A 57 -0.56 -10.42 -6.30
N VAL A 58 -0.88 -10.18 -7.58
CA VAL A 58 0.08 -10.42 -8.68
C VAL A 58 1.24 -9.43 -8.62
N GLN A 59 1.00 -8.16 -8.28
CA GLN A 59 2.04 -7.17 -8.04
C GLN A 59 2.95 -7.56 -6.87
N ASN A 60 2.39 -8.08 -5.78
CA ASN A 60 3.17 -8.61 -4.67
C ASN A 60 4.04 -9.80 -5.09
N VAL A 61 3.52 -10.72 -5.90
CA VAL A 61 4.29 -11.85 -6.47
C VAL A 61 5.49 -11.34 -7.27
N GLU A 62 5.27 -10.38 -8.18
CA GLU A 62 6.35 -9.74 -8.96
C GLU A 62 7.42 -9.15 -8.04
N THR A 63 7.01 -8.31 -7.10
CA THR A 63 7.89 -7.64 -6.14
C THR A 63 8.73 -8.63 -5.32
N TYR A 64 8.11 -9.68 -4.77
CA TYR A 64 8.85 -10.69 -4.00
C TYR A 64 9.76 -11.55 -4.87
N LEU A 65 9.40 -11.86 -6.12
CA LEU A 65 10.30 -12.52 -7.05
C LEU A 65 11.53 -11.66 -7.39
N ALA A 66 11.33 -10.33 -7.58
CA ALA A 66 12.43 -9.40 -7.78
C ALA A 66 13.38 -9.38 -6.56
N LYS A 67 12.85 -9.35 -5.33
CA LYS A 67 13.66 -9.44 -4.10
C LYS A 67 14.41 -10.79 -4.02
N ALA A 68 13.76 -11.89 -4.36
CA ALA A 68 14.38 -13.21 -4.34
C ALA A 68 15.59 -13.31 -5.29
N LEU A 69 15.57 -12.61 -6.43
CA LEU A 69 16.67 -12.58 -7.40
C LEU A 69 17.95 -11.95 -6.84
N ILE A 70 17.83 -11.03 -5.88
CA ILE A 70 18.99 -10.33 -5.31
C ILE A 70 19.32 -10.75 -3.88
N SER A 71 18.47 -11.54 -3.24
CA SER A 71 18.72 -12.09 -1.91
C SER A 71 19.98 -12.96 -1.90
N THR A 72 20.82 -12.75 -0.89
CA THR A 72 22.13 -13.43 -0.77
C THR A 72 22.22 -14.41 0.39
N THR A 73 21.26 -14.34 1.33
CA THR A 73 21.23 -15.25 2.48
C THR A 73 20.08 -16.23 2.40
N PRO A 74 20.30 -17.51 2.80
CA PRO A 74 19.23 -18.51 2.83
C PRO A 74 18.07 -18.09 3.74
N GLU A 75 18.34 -17.41 4.86
CA GLU A 75 17.32 -16.96 5.80
C GLU A 75 16.38 -15.97 5.14
N HIS A 76 16.90 -14.93 4.50
CA HIS A 76 16.10 -13.91 3.81
C HIS A 76 15.42 -14.51 2.56
N GLY A 77 16.15 -15.33 1.79
CA GLY A 77 15.59 -16.04 0.64
C GLY A 77 14.41 -16.94 1.03
N ALA A 78 14.50 -17.65 2.18
CA ALA A 78 13.41 -18.48 2.68
C ALA A 78 12.15 -17.64 2.99
N GLU A 79 12.30 -16.48 3.63
CA GLU A 79 11.18 -15.60 3.95
C GLU A 79 10.56 -15.02 2.68
N THR A 80 11.36 -14.47 1.79
CA THR A 80 10.92 -13.87 0.52
C THR A 80 10.17 -14.88 -0.34
N LEU A 81 10.72 -16.07 -0.53
CA LEU A 81 10.09 -17.13 -1.33
C LEU A 81 8.83 -17.70 -0.69
N THR A 82 8.75 -17.72 0.66
CA THR A 82 7.52 -18.08 1.37
C THR A 82 6.42 -17.02 1.12
N ASN A 83 6.78 -15.75 1.04
CA ASN A 83 5.84 -14.70 0.67
C ASN A 83 5.36 -14.87 -0.77
N VAL A 84 6.26 -15.14 -1.75
CA VAL A 84 5.84 -15.46 -3.13
C VAL A 84 4.82 -16.60 -3.15
N TRP A 85 5.09 -17.69 -2.44
CA TRP A 85 4.18 -18.84 -2.33
C TRP A 85 2.79 -18.42 -1.84
N ARG A 86 2.73 -17.66 -0.75
CA ARG A 86 1.49 -17.18 -0.15
C ARG A 86 0.70 -16.28 -1.11
N GLU A 87 1.35 -15.26 -1.65
CA GLU A 87 0.70 -14.27 -2.53
C GLU A 87 0.18 -14.93 -3.82
N ALA A 88 0.96 -15.81 -4.43
CA ALA A 88 0.52 -16.55 -5.62
C ALA A 88 -0.70 -17.45 -5.35
N GLY A 89 -0.75 -18.11 -4.18
CA GLY A 89 -1.91 -18.93 -3.77
C GLY A 89 -3.17 -18.09 -3.54
N ILE A 90 -3.03 -16.88 -2.98
CA ILE A 90 -4.15 -15.95 -2.79
C ILE A 90 -4.61 -15.38 -4.13
N ALA A 91 -3.67 -14.94 -4.98
CA ALA A 91 -3.97 -14.47 -6.34
C ALA A 91 -4.82 -15.50 -7.11
N GLN A 92 -4.48 -16.79 -7.01
CA GLN A 92 -5.24 -17.87 -7.62
C GLN A 92 -6.65 -18.00 -7.04
N THR A 93 -6.83 -17.78 -5.75
CA THR A 93 -8.15 -17.77 -5.13
C THR A 93 -9.04 -16.69 -5.71
N TYR A 94 -8.53 -15.47 -5.87
CA TYR A 94 -9.29 -14.38 -6.48
C TYR A 94 -9.50 -14.55 -7.98
N LEU A 95 -8.52 -15.09 -8.70
CA LEU A 95 -8.67 -15.47 -10.10
C LEU A 95 -9.86 -16.41 -10.32
N SER A 96 -10.02 -17.41 -9.44
CA SER A 96 -11.11 -18.40 -9.53
C SER A 96 -12.51 -17.82 -9.27
N GLN A 97 -12.61 -16.63 -8.67
CA GLN A 97 -13.89 -15.95 -8.40
C GLN A 97 -14.38 -15.10 -9.58
N LEU A 98 -13.54 -14.90 -10.60
CA LEU A 98 -13.92 -14.10 -11.77
C LEU A 98 -14.90 -14.87 -12.65
N PRO A 99 -15.89 -14.18 -13.28
CA PRO A 99 -16.91 -14.80 -14.13
C PRO A 99 -16.35 -15.11 -15.53
N ILE A 100 -15.21 -15.78 -15.59
CA ILE A 100 -14.48 -16.13 -16.81
C ILE A 100 -14.40 -17.66 -16.88
N SER A 101 -14.45 -18.22 -18.10
CA SER A 101 -14.44 -19.66 -18.23
C SER A 101 -13.12 -20.29 -17.77
N SER A 102 -13.18 -21.49 -17.19
CA SER A 102 -12.00 -22.20 -16.71
C SER A 102 -10.93 -22.39 -17.80
N ASN A 103 -11.34 -22.61 -19.05
CA ASN A 103 -10.42 -22.76 -20.18
C ASN A 103 -9.63 -21.48 -20.49
N GLU A 104 -10.24 -20.30 -20.24
CA GLU A 104 -9.58 -19.01 -20.46
C GLU A 104 -8.62 -18.66 -19.30
N LEU A 105 -8.97 -19.09 -18.09
CA LEU A 105 -8.14 -18.90 -16.88
C LEU A 105 -7.03 -19.94 -16.75
N GLU A 106 -7.07 -21.05 -17.48
CA GLU A 106 -6.21 -22.21 -17.29
C GLU A 106 -4.72 -21.85 -17.26
N LYS A 107 -4.27 -21.02 -18.20
CA LYS A 107 -2.85 -20.66 -18.30
C LYS A 107 -2.38 -19.77 -17.15
N THR A 108 -3.17 -18.76 -16.79
CA THR A 108 -2.86 -17.88 -15.65
C THR A 108 -2.93 -18.65 -14.34
N SER A 109 -3.93 -19.51 -14.17
CA SER A 109 -4.05 -20.39 -13.00
C SER A 109 -2.85 -21.36 -12.89
N LYS A 110 -2.46 -21.98 -14.01
CA LYS A 110 -1.28 -22.86 -14.07
C LYS A 110 -0.01 -22.09 -13.72
N PHE A 111 0.18 -20.88 -14.25
CA PHE A 111 1.32 -20.03 -13.93
C PHE A 111 1.38 -19.71 -12.43
N LEU A 112 0.28 -19.23 -11.83
CA LEU A 112 0.24 -18.90 -10.41
C LEU A 112 0.50 -20.14 -9.52
N ASN A 113 0.00 -21.31 -9.91
CA ASN A 113 0.33 -22.56 -9.24
C ASN A 113 1.84 -22.87 -9.32
N GLN A 114 2.42 -22.76 -10.50
CA GLN A 114 3.83 -23.02 -10.70
C GLN A 114 4.69 -22.06 -9.87
N VAL A 115 4.38 -20.76 -9.88
CA VAL A 115 5.05 -19.75 -9.04
C VAL A 115 4.95 -20.15 -7.56
N SER A 116 3.75 -20.49 -7.11
CA SER A 116 3.48 -20.92 -5.73
C SER A 116 4.32 -22.14 -5.35
N ASP A 117 4.20 -23.24 -6.07
CA ASP A 117 4.85 -24.51 -5.73
C ASP A 117 6.37 -24.41 -5.81
N TYR A 118 6.89 -23.77 -6.86
CA TYR A 118 8.33 -23.60 -7.04
C TYR A 118 8.95 -22.74 -5.94
N SER A 119 8.34 -21.61 -5.65
CA SER A 119 8.83 -20.71 -4.60
C SER A 119 8.83 -21.39 -3.22
N TYR A 120 7.78 -22.17 -2.92
CA TYR A 120 7.74 -22.94 -1.68
C TYR A 120 8.86 -23.99 -1.61
N ALA A 121 9.12 -24.69 -2.71
CA ALA A 121 10.19 -25.67 -2.75
C ALA A 121 11.57 -25.04 -2.50
N LEU A 122 11.83 -23.89 -3.14
CA LEU A 122 13.08 -23.14 -2.94
C LEU A 122 13.16 -22.57 -1.52
N SER A 123 12.05 -22.07 -0.95
CA SER A 123 12.03 -21.61 0.44
C SER A 123 12.42 -22.73 1.41
N ARG A 124 11.92 -23.95 1.19
CA ARG A 124 12.28 -25.12 1.97
C ARG A 124 13.76 -25.51 1.86
N LYS A 125 14.36 -25.33 0.68
CA LYS A 125 15.79 -25.50 0.44
C LYS A 125 16.59 -24.51 1.30
N ASN A 126 16.20 -23.22 1.27
CA ASN A 126 16.82 -22.18 2.07
C ASN A 126 16.62 -22.37 3.60
N ILE A 127 15.44 -22.82 4.06
CA ILE A 127 15.18 -23.13 5.48
C ILE A 127 16.17 -24.20 6.01
N LYS A 128 16.63 -25.12 5.16
CA LYS A 128 17.66 -26.10 5.52
C LYS A 128 19.08 -25.52 5.51
N GLY A 129 19.26 -24.24 5.18
CA GLY A 129 20.55 -23.58 5.05
C GLY A 129 21.26 -23.88 3.72
N GLU A 130 20.54 -24.40 2.73
CA GLU A 130 21.08 -24.68 1.40
C GLU A 130 20.93 -23.44 0.53
N ASN A 131 21.99 -23.03 -0.16
CA ASN A 131 21.95 -21.93 -1.13
C ASN A 131 21.22 -22.37 -2.40
N LEU A 132 20.58 -21.39 -3.05
CA LEU A 132 20.01 -21.58 -4.39
C LEU A 132 21.14 -21.77 -5.42
N THR A 133 20.86 -22.58 -6.42
CA THR A 133 21.75 -22.80 -7.57
C THR A 133 21.55 -21.74 -8.64
N GLN A 134 22.46 -21.63 -9.62
CA GLN A 134 22.26 -20.74 -10.76
C GLN A 134 20.98 -21.10 -11.54
N GLU A 135 20.65 -22.37 -11.69
CA GLU A 135 19.41 -22.83 -12.31
C GLU A 135 18.17 -22.36 -11.53
N ASP A 136 18.22 -22.38 -10.19
CA ASP A 136 17.14 -21.85 -9.34
C ASP A 136 16.93 -20.35 -9.61
N PHE A 137 18.01 -19.56 -9.71
CA PHE A 137 17.94 -18.12 -10.01
C PHE A 137 17.45 -17.85 -11.45
N ASP A 138 17.88 -18.65 -12.44
CA ASP A 138 17.41 -18.50 -13.81
C ASP A 138 15.90 -18.78 -13.91
N ASN A 139 15.41 -19.78 -13.19
CA ASN A 139 13.97 -20.09 -13.09
C ASN A 139 13.18 -18.97 -12.37
N ILE A 140 13.71 -18.42 -11.27
CA ILE A 140 13.08 -17.28 -10.57
C ILE A 140 13.01 -16.08 -11.52
N LYS A 141 14.04 -15.81 -12.29
CA LYS A 141 14.08 -14.72 -13.28
C LYS A 141 13.02 -14.91 -14.37
N GLU A 142 12.83 -16.12 -14.85
CA GLU A 142 11.78 -16.44 -15.81
C GLU A 142 10.39 -16.20 -15.21
N LEU A 143 10.15 -16.68 -13.97
CA LEU A 143 8.90 -16.44 -13.25
C LEU A 143 8.63 -14.95 -13.02
N HIS A 144 9.66 -14.18 -12.67
CA HIS A 144 9.57 -12.73 -12.52
C HIS A 144 9.17 -12.06 -13.83
N THR A 145 9.82 -12.40 -14.95
CA THR A 145 9.48 -11.85 -16.27
C THR A 145 8.01 -12.06 -16.61
N TYR A 146 7.48 -13.26 -16.39
CA TYR A 146 6.07 -13.55 -16.64
C TYR A 146 5.14 -12.85 -15.65
N SER A 147 5.56 -12.65 -14.40
CA SER A 147 4.78 -11.86 -13.43
C SER A 147 4.63 -10.41 -13.86
N VAL A 148 5.69 -9.78 -14.37
CA VAL A 148 5.66 -8.42 -14.95
C VAL A 148 4.69 -8.34 -16.14
N GLU A 149 4.73 -9.32 -17.05
CA GLU A 149 3.83 -9.36 -18.21
C GLU A 149 2.36 -9.52 -17.79
N LEU A 150 2.10 -10.39 -16.80
CA LEU A 150 0.76 -10.59 -16.25
C LEU A 150 0.26 -9.33 -15.55
N GLU A 151 1.08 -8.71 -14.71
CA GLU A 151 0.75 -7.47 -14.00
C GLU A 151 0.40 -6.35 -14.99
N ASN A 152 1.23 -6.11 -16.00
CA ASN A 152 0.97 -5.10 -17.04
C ASN A 152 -0.37 -5.35 -17.75
N SER A 153 -0.66 -6.60 -18.06
CA SER A 153 -1.92 -6.99 -18.73
C SER A 153 -3.13 -6.77 -17.82
N LEU A 154 -3.01 -7.08 -16.54
CA LEU A 154 -4.08 -6.86 -15.54
C LEU A 154 -4.28 -5.36 -15.28
N ASN A 155 -3.21 -4.56 -15.21
CA ASN A 155 -3.28 -3.12 -15.05
C ASN A 155 -3.99 -2.44 -16.24
N GLN A 156 -3.75 -2.91 -17.47
CA GLN A 156 -4.47 -2.43 -18.64
C GLN A 156 -5.97 -2.77 -18.58
N LEU A 157 -6.30 -4.00 -18.17
CA LEU A 157 -7.70 -4.42 -17.98
C LEU A 157 -8.36 -3.61 -16.85
N SER A 158 -7.63 -3.29 -15.78
CA SER A 158 -8.07 -2.42 -14.69
C SER A 158 -8.47 -1.02 -15.21
N ALA A 159 -7.65 -0.42 -16.05
CA ALA A 159 -7.98 0.86 -16.69
C ALA A 159 -9.23 0.77 -17.55
N ASP A 160 -9.38 -0.31 -18.35
CA ASP A 160 -10.57 -0.52 -19.21
C ASP A 160 -11.86 -0.72 -18.41
N LEU A 161 -11.80 -1.41 -17.27
CA LEU A 161 -12.93 -1.58 -16.35
C LEU A 161 -13.31 -0.27 -15.66
N ASN A 162 -12.32 0.49 -15.15
CA ASN A 162 -12.52 1.77 -14.46
C ASN A 162 -13.12 2.84 -15.38
N GLU A 163 -12.73 2.87 -16.65
CA GLU A 163 -13.30 3.78 -17.66
C GLU A 163 -14.64 3.30 -18.22
N GLY A 164 -15.13 2.13 -17.78
CA GLY A 164 -16.37 1.55 -18.26
C GLY A 164 -16.34 1.08 -19.72
N ARG A 165 -15.15 0.94 -20.30
CA ARG A 165 -14.96 0.42 -21.67
C ARG A 165 -15.31 -1.06 -21.77
N ILE A 166 -15.15 -1.78 -20.67
CA ILE A 166 -15.46 -3.21 -20.55
C ILE A 166 -16.31 -3.45 -19.30
N LYS A 167 -17.21 -4.43 -19.40
CA LYS A 167 -18.03 -4.93 -18.28
C LYS A 167 -17.86 -6.43 -18.13
N TRP A 168 -17.98 -6.95 -16.93
CA TRP A 168 -17.84 -8.39 -16.67
C TRP A 168 -18.74 -9.27 -17.52
N GLY A 169 -19.98 -8.86 -17.76
CA GLY A 169 -20.91 -9.56 -18.64
C GLY A 169 -20.47 -9.63 -20.12
N GLU A 170 -19.60 -8.72 -20.58
CA GLU A 170 -19.03 -8.75 -21.94
C GLU A 170 -17.77 -9.61 -22.00
N LEU A 171 -16.94 -9.58 -20.94
CA LEU A 171 -15.77 -10.45 -20.80
C LEU A 171 -16.15 -11.91 -20.78
N THR A 172 -17.19 -12.27 -20.04
CA THR A 172 -17.75 -13.63 -20.01
C THR A 172 -18.17 -14.14 -21.39
N ARG A 173 -18.52 -13.22 -22.28
CA ARG A 173 -19.10 -13.56 -23.63
C ARG A 173 -18.07 -13.55 -24.75
N LYS A 174 -16.95 -12.79 -24.62
CA LYS A 174 -15.96 -12.55 -25.69
C LYS A 174 -14.63 -13.26 -25.50
N GLY A 175 -14.36 -13.81 -24.31
CA GLY A 175 -13.02 -14.27 -23.90
C GLY A 175 -12.00 -13.12 -23.91
N ASN A 176 -11.12 -13.04 -22.93
CA ASN A 176 -10.09 -12.01 -22.91
C ASN A 176 -8.69 -12.65 -23.01
N ASN A 177 -7.89 -12.20 -23.98
CA ASN A 177 -6.53 -12.67 -24.21
C ASN A 177 -5.58 -12.45 -23.02
N VAL A 178 -5.91 -11.55 -22.07
CA VAL A 178 -5.12 -11.30 -20.86
C VAL A 178 -4.84 -12.60 -20.11
N PHE A 179 -5.85 -13.43 -19.91
CA PHE A 179 -5.73 -14.71 -19.17
C PHE A 179 -5.20 -15.86 -20.04
N ALA A 180 -4.98 -15.62 -21.33
CA ALA A 180 -4.49 -16.61 -22.28
C ALA A 180 -2.97 -16.54 -22.48
N THR A 181 -2.23 -15.76 -21.69
CA THR A 181 -0.77 -15.62 -21.76
C THR A 181 -0.09 -16.99 -21.63
N GLN A 182 0.81 -17.29 -22.57
CA GLN A 182 1.51 -18.58 -22.59
C GLN A 182 2.66 -18.57 -21.60
N VAL A 183 2.57 -19.35 -20.55
CA VAL A 183 3.76 -19.81 -19.82
C VAL A 183 4.44 -20.88 -20.68
N THR A 184 5.44 -20.49 -21.46
CA THR A 184 6.22 -21.41 -22.25
C THR A 184 7.49 -21.80 -21.50
N ASN A 185 7.64 -23.09 -21.21
CA ASN A 185 8.91 -23.76 -20.99
C ASN A 185 9.64 -23.59 -19.65
N ILE A 186 8.96 -23.45 -18.53
CA ILE A 186 9.58 -23.97 -17.31
C ILE A 186 9.52 -25.48 -17.47
N SER A 187 10.67 -26.16 -17.48
CA SER A 187 10.72 -27.59 -17.81
C SER A 187 9.79 -28.38 -16.92
N GLN A 188 8.89 -29.13 -17.51
CA GLN A 188 7.94 -30.00 -16.80
C GLN A 188 8.64 -30.96 -15.81
N ASP A 189 9.90 -31.26 -16.07
CA ASP A 189 10.73 -32.16 -15.24
C ASP A 189 11.12 -31.51 -13.89
N SER A 190 11.27 -30.18 -13.81
CA SER A 190 11.58 -29.48 -12.55
C SER A 190 10.38 -29.40 -11.62
N PHE A 191 9.15 -29.47 -12.14
CA PHE A 191 7.92 -29.42 -11.35
C PHE A 191 7.39 -30.78 -10.92
N SER A 192 7.59 -31.84 -11.70
CA SER A 192 7.06 -33.19 -11.40
C SER A 192 7.64 -33.82 -10.12
N SER A 193 8.80 -33.37 -9.68
CA SER A 193 9.41 -33.82 -8.41
C SER A 193 8.88 -33.10 -7.16
N LEU A 194 8.03 -32.07 -7.33
CA LEU A 194 7.59 -31.17 -6.25
C LEU A 194 6.14 -31.40 -5.79
N GLU A 195 5.32 -32.13 -6.55
CA GLU A 195 3.89 -32.32 -6.31
C GLU A 195 3.52 -33.12 -5.03
N GLU A 196 4.46 -33.80 -4.38
CA GLU A 196 4.09 -34.82 -3.37
C GLU A 196 3.78 -34.31 -1.94
N ASN A 197 3.92 -32.99 -1.61
CA ASN A 197 3.96 -32.62 -0.17
C ASN A 197 3.22 -31.34 0.30
N PHE A 198 2.10 -30.85 -0.25
CA PHE A 198 1.54 -29.59 0.26
C PHE A 198 0.05 -29.48 0.62
N HIS A 199 -0.21 -28.86 1.80
CA HIS A 199 -1.51 -28.36 2.28
C HIS A 199 -1.36 -27.08 3.12
N GLU A 200 -2.18 -26.06 2.76
CA GLU A 200 -2.75 -24.86 3.46
C GLU A 200 -1.96 -23.95 4.42
N TYR A 201 -2.03 -22.59 4.17
CA TYR A 201 -2.38 -21.57 5.18
C TYR A 201 -2.69 -20.15 4.57
N SER A 202 -3.51 -19.34 5.30
CA SER A 202 -4.14 -18.09 4.86
C SER A 202 -3.50 -16.78 5.41
N GLY A 203 -3.68 -15.71 4.78
CA GLY A 203 -3.40 -14.39 4.52
C GLY A 203 -3.06 -13.29 5.55
N LEU A 204 -2.64 -12.08 5.09
CA LEU A 204 -3.02 -10.73 5.57
C LEU A 204 -2.41 -9.59 4.73
N ILE A 205 -3.01 -8.39 4.80
CA ILE A 205 -2.89 -7.20 3.94
C ILE A 205 -1.70 -6.30 4.32
N TYR A 206 -1.16 -5.53 3.34
CA TYR A 206 0.05 -4.72 3.44
C TYR A 206 -0.18 -3.21 3.18
N ASP A 207 0.49 -2.32 3.95
CA ASP A 207 0.49 -0.86 3.77
C ASP A 207 1.87 -0.26 4.12
N GLY A 208 2.82 -0.28 3.17
CA GLY A 208 4.15 0.34 3.23
C GLY A 208 5.18 -0.35 4.15
N ALA A 209 6.42 -0.49 3.68
CA ALA A 209 7.46 -1.37 4.24
C ALA A 209 7.77 -1.19 5.74
N PHE A 210 7.52 -0.03 6.34
CA PHE A 210 7.83 0.23 7.74
C PHE A 210 6.69 0.86 8.56
N SER A 211 5.49 1.05 7.99
CA SER A 211 4.41 1.80 8.63
C SER A 211 3.60 1.01 9.66
N GLU A 212 3.43 -0.30 9.48
CA GLU A 212 2.56 -1.12 10.34
C GLU A 212 3.18 -1.60 11.64
N HIS A 213 4.50 -1.56 11.77
CA HIS A 213 5.19 -2.23 12.87
C HIS A 213 5.19 -1.48 14.21
N MET A 214 4.68 -0.24 14.26
CA MET A 214 4.88 0.66 15.41
C MET A 214 3.64 0.92 16.28
N THR A 215 2.50 0.31 16.02
CA THR A 215 1.22 0.67 16.66
C THR A 215 0.99 0.19 18.10
N SER A 216 1.90 -0.49 18.77
CA SER A 216 1.69 -0.98 20.14
C SER A 216 2.92 -0.91 21.06
N VAL A 217 3.82 0.03 20.83
CA VAL A 217 5.04 0.24 21.64
C VAL A 217 4.84 1.41 22.59
N GLU A 218 5.61 1.45 23.69
CA GLU A 218 5.73 2.63 24.56
C GLU A 218 6.05 3.87 23.72
N LYS A 219 5.21 4.92 23.85
CA LYS A 219 5.28 6.13 23.01
C LYS A 219 6.41 7.03 23.47
N LYS A 220 7.62 6.76 23.00
CA LYS A 220 8.86 7.39 23.45
C LYS A 220 8.98 8.86 23.05
N GLY A 221 8.35 9.24 21.93
CA GLY A 221 8.36 10.61 21.42
C GLY A 221 7.37 11.55 22.11
N LEU A 222 6.48 11.05 22.96
CA LEU A 222 5.54 11.86 23.73
C LEU A 222 6.25 12.49 24.92
N THR A 223 6.63 13.74 24.81
CA THR A 223 7.37 14.48 25.83
C THR A 223 6.66 15.81 26.15
N GLY A 224 6.89 16.35 27.34
CA GLY A 224 6.31 17.61 27.80
C GLY A 224 5.21 17.46 28.82
N ASP A 225 4.64 18.59 29.23
CA ASP A 225 3.55 18.65 30.22
C ASP A 225 2.18 18.54 29.52
N ASP A 226 1.17 18.04 30.23
CA ASP A 226 -0.18 18.00 29.74
C ASP A 226 -0.69 19.41 29.41
N ILE A 227 -1.34 19.54 28.29
CA ILE A 227 -2.01 20.76 27.85
C ILE A 227 -3.53 20.66 28.01
N ASP A 228 -4.19 21.81 28.09
CA ASP A 228 -5.64 21.93 28.01
C ASP A 228 -6.10 22.26 26.57
N GLU A 229 -7.43 22.27 26.38
CA GLU A 229 -8.03 22.54 25.09
C GLU A 229 -7.73 23.95 24.56
N GLU A 230 -7.63 24.96 25.44
CA GLU A 230 -7.30 26.35 25.06
C GLU A 230 -5.87 26.44 24.51
N LYS A 231 -4.93 25.75 25.15
CA LYS A 231 -3.55 25.69 24.66
C LYS A 231 -3.46 24.93 23.35
N ALA A 232 -4.20 23.81 23.21
CA ALA A 232 -4.32 23.08 21.96
C ALA A 232 -4.87 23.96 20.83
N LYS A 233 -5.89 24.78 21.09
CA LYS A 233 -6.47 25.72 20.14
C LYS A 233 -5.49 26.82 19.72
N ASN A 234 -4.62 27.25 20.61
CA ASN A 234 -3.56 28.19 20.24
C ASN A 234 -2.52 27.55 19.30
N ILE A 235 -2.17 26.28 19.51
CA ILE A 235 -1.31 25.51 18.60
C ILE A 235 -1.94 25.41 17.20
N VAL A 236 -3.27 25.18 17.13
CA VAL A 236 -4.00 25.20 15.83
C VAL A 236 -3.85 26.54 15.13
N LYS A 237 -3.93 27.66 15.87
CA LYS A 237 -3.74 29.01 15.29
C LYS A 237 -2.32 29.24 14.78
N GLU A 238 -1.32 28.76 15.51
CA GLU A 238 0.09 28.83 15.10
C GLU A 238 0.35 27.97 13.87
N PHE A 239 -0.22 26.79 13.80
CA PHE A 239 -0.03 25.83 12.69
C PHE A 239 -0.54 26.38 11.35
N TYR A 240 -1.77 26.87 11.31
CA TYR A 240 -2.39 27.37 10.08
C TYR A 240 -2.17 28.87 9.81
N GLY A 241 -1.79 29.64 10.84
CA GLY A 241 -1.75 31.09 10.84
C GLY A 241 -3.11 31.68 11.25
N GLU A 242 -3.16 32.42 12.36
CA GLU A 242 -4.40 32.99 12.91
C GLU A 242 -5.13 33.93 11.91
N ASP A 243 -4.37 34.64 11.07
CA ASP A 243 -4.85 35.53 10.01
C ASP A 243 -5.62 34.79 8.91
N LYS A 244 -5.33 33.51 8.68
CA LYS A 244 -5.96 32.66 7.65
C LYS A 244 -7.20 31.91 8.15
N ILE A 245 -7.44 31.88 9.46
CA ILE A 245 -8.53 31.11 10.07
C ILE A 245 -9.78 32.00 10.16
N GLU A 246 -10.93 31.46 9.71
CA GLU A 246 -12.25 32.06 9.94
C GLU A 246 -12.84 31.61 11.28
N ASN A 247 -12.81 30.29 11.55
CA ASN A 247 -13.34 29.71 12.77
C ASN A 247 -12.65 28.38 13.13
N ILE A 248 -12.56 28.10 14.43
CA ILE A 248 -12.08 26.81 14.99
C ILE A 248 -13.20 26.20 15.84
N ASN A 249 -13.68 25.01 15.44
CA ASN A 249 -14.64 24.24 16.19
C ASN A 249 -13.94 23.07 16.89
N SER A 250 -14.13 22.91 18.19
CA SER A 250 -13.69 21.72 18.92
C SER A 250 -14.62 20.55 18.59
N ASN A 251 -14.02 19.42 18.26
CA ASN A 251 -14.71 18.15 18.08
C ASN A 251 -14.64 17.28 19.35
N GLY A 252 -13.97 17.79 20.40
CA GLY A 252 -13.83 17.14 21.70
C GLY A 252 -12.45 16.51 21.92
N TYR A 253 -12.37 15.72 23.00
CA TYR A 253 -11.17 15.01 23.42
C TYR A 253 -11.32 13.51 23.20
N SER A 254 -10.41 12.94 22.42
CA SER A 254 -10.36 11.51 22.06
C SER A 254 -9.48 10.74 23.04
N GLU A 255 -10.00 10.43 24.23
CA GLU A 255 -9.26 9.78 25.32
C GLU A 255 -8.79 8.35 24.96
N ASN A 256 -9.61 7.62 24.20
CA ASN A 256 -9.36 6.21 23.83
C ASN A 256 -8.63 6.06 22.49
N ALA A 257 -8.19 7.15 21.87
CA ALA A 257 -7.37 7.09 20.69
C ALA A 257 -5.98 6.47 21.01
N GLU A 258 -5.30 5.97 20.01
CA GLU A 258 -3.94 5.44 20.17
C GLU A 258 -3.02 6.48 20.82
N ILE A 259 -3.11 7.73 20.40
CA ILE A 259 -2.52 8.91 21.05
C ILE A 259 -3.68 9.81 21.46
N PRO A 260 -3.96 10.00 22.77
CA PRO A 260 -5.05 10.87 23.22
C PRO A 260 -4.89 12.31 22.74
N SER A 261 -5.92 12.88 22.11
CA SER A 261 -5.85 14.16 21.39
C SER A 261 -7.07 15.05 21.61
N PHE A 262 -6.86 16.35 21.45
CA PHE A 262 -7.89 17.34 21.20
C PHE A 262 -8.07 17.48 19.69
N ASP A 263 -9.27 17.30 19.19
CA ASP A 263 -9.57 17.29 17.77
C ASP A 263 -10.34 18.55 17.36
N PHE A 264 -9.92 19.16 16.24
CA PHE A 264 -10.53 20.41 15.77
C PHE A 264 -10.88 20.33 14.29
N SER A 265 -11.97 21.02 13.94
CA SER A 265 -12.33 21.39 12.58
C SER A 265 -12.07 22.88 12.38
N VAL A 266 -11.25 23.21 11.38
CA VAL A 266 -10.79 24.58 11.13
C VAL A 266 -11.33 25.07 9.80
N LYS A 267 -12.22 26.10 9.84
CA LYS A 267 -12.67 26.77 8.62
C LYS A 267 -11.68 27.84 8.25
N MET A 268 -11.12 27.73 7.04
CA MET A 268 -10.17 28.70 6.49
C MET A 268 -10.92 29.86 5.83
N LYS A 269 -10.37 31.09 5.91
CA LYS A 269 -10.88 32.25 5.17
C LYS A 269 -10.76 31.98 3.66
N GLU A 270 -11.72 32.48 2.90
CA GLU A 270 -11.73 32.39 1.44
C GLU A 270 -11.75 30.96 0.90
N SER A 271 -12.23 30.00 1.70
CA SER A 271 -12.33 28.57 1.32
C SER A 271 -13.59 27.95 1.88
N ASP A 272 -14.26 27.12 1.06
CA ASP A 272 -15.39 26.31 1.51
C ASP A 272 -14.95 25.00 2.16
N ILE A 273 -13.64 24.72 2.16
CA ILE A 273 -13.08 23.48 2.69
C ILE A 273 -12.70 23.67 4.16
N THR A 274 -13.10 22.70 4.97
CA THR A 274 -12.73 22.61 6.39
C THR A 274 -11.49 21.75 6.55
N ALA A 275 -10.45 22.28 7.18
CA ALA A 275 -9.29 21.50 7.60
C ALA A 275 -9.58 20.73 8.90
N THR A 276 -8.88 19.62 9.12
CA THR A 276 -8.92 18.86 10.38
C THR A 276 -7.54 18.83 11.00
N ILE A 277 -7.47 18.90 12.34
CA ILE A 277 -6.20 18.81 13.07
C ILE A 277 -6.42 18.16 14.41
N SER A 278 -5.48 17.28 14.81
CA SER A 278 -5.46 16.59 16.09
C SER A 278 -4.19 16.97 16.84
N ILE A 279 -4.35 17.50 18.05
CA ILE A 279 -3.27 17.91 18.95
C ILE A 279 -3.20 16.95 20.11
N GLU A 280 -2.05 16.30 20.30
CA GLU A 280 -1.91 15.39 21.44
C GLU A 280 -1.84 16.15 22.76
N LYS A 281 -2.25 15.48 23.86
CA LYS A 281 -2.39 16.10 25.17
C LYS A 281 -1.05 16.35 25.86
N LYS A 282 -0.09 15.45 25.72
CA LYS A 282 1.20 15.51 26.42
C LYS A 282 2.25 16.23 25.56
N GLY A 283 2.39 17.54 25.77
CA GLY A 283 3.34 18.38 25.07
C GLY A 283 2.75 19.25 23.96
N GLY A 284 1.57 18.86 23.43
CA GLY A 284 0.88 19.65 22.42
C GLY A 284 1.41 19.45 20.99
N HIS A 285 1.93 18.26 20.69
CA HIS A 285 2.39 17.97 19.34
C HIS A 285 1.21 17.78 18.38
N VAL A 286 1.36 18.22 17.13
CA VAL A 286 0.39 17.93 16.07
C VAL A 286 0.57 16.48 15.65
N ILE A 287 -0.43 15.61 15.91
CA ILE A 287 -0.43 14.21 15.46
C ILE A 287 -0.71 14.13 13.97
N PHE A 288 -1.76 14.85 13.58
CA PHE A 288 -2.30 14.84 12.23
C PHE A 288 -2.91 16.20 11.90
N ALA A 289 -2.65 16.68 10.71
CA ALA A 289 -3.38 17.79 10.12
C ALA A 289 -3.60 17.53 8.62
N ASN A 290 -4.77 17.93 8.11
CA ASN A 290 -5.07 17.78 6.70
C ASN A 290 -6.02 18.90 6.22
N TYR A 291 -5.62 19.57 5.14
CA TYR A 291 -6.39 20.58 4.43
C TYR A 291 -6.41 20.24 2.94
N ASN A 292 -7.56 19.85 2.42
CA ASN A 292 -7.72 19.41 1.03
C ASN A 292 -7.93 20.61 0.08
N LYS A 293 -6.94 21.51 0.01
CA LYS A 293 -6.92 22.62 -0.95
C LYS A 293 -6.90 22.06 -2.38
N THR A 294 -7.68 22.64 -3.27
CA THR A 294 -7.57 22.36 -4.71
C THR A 294 -6.36 23.09 -5.27
N VAL A 295 -5.43 22.36 -5.87
CA VAL A 295 -4.24 22.89 -6.53
C VAL A 295 -4.49 22.93 -8.02
N ASN A 296 -4.44 24.13 -8.64
CA ASN A 296 -4.82 24.33 -10.04
C ASN A 296 -3.63 24.36 -11.02
N ALA A 297 -2.42 24.61 -10.52
CA ALA A 297 -1.21 24.68 -11.33
C ALA A 297 0.00 24.31 -10.49
N GLU A 298 0.98 23.62 -11.09
CA GLU A 298 2.25 23.32 -10.46
C GLU A 298 3.27 24.40 -10.86
N THR A 299 3.63 25.30 -9.93
CA THR A 299 4.59 26.39 -10.14
C THR A 299 5.87 26.19 -9.33
N ILE A 300 5.87 25.25 -8.39
CA ILE A 300 6.95 24.93 -7.47
C ILE A 300 7.46 23.54 -7.81
N SER A 301 8.78 23.37 -7.91
CA SER A 301 9.38 22.04 -8.10
C SER A 301 9.35 21.21 -6.81
N GLN A 302 9.53 19.91 -6.94
CA GLN A 302 9.60 18.98 -5.80
C GLN A 302 10.75 19.34 -4.85
N GLU A 303 11.92 19.71 -5.38
CA GLU A 303 13.08 20.12 -4.58
C GLU A 303 12.77 21.38 -3.77
N LYS A 304 12.02 22.33 -4.34
CA LYS A 304 11.60 23.52 -3.63
C LYS A 304 10.55 23.21 -2.55
N ALA A 305 9.67 22.27 -2.81
CA ALA A 305 8.72 21.77 -1.82
C ALA A 305 9.43 21.06 -0.65
N ASP A 306 10.52 20.31 -0.91
CA ASP A 306 11.37 19.72 0.12
C ASP A 306 12.07 20.79 0.99
N GLU A 307 12.62 21.83 0.39
CA GLU A 307 13.18 22.96 1.13
C GLU A 307 12.15 23.62 2.08
N ILE A 308 10.93 23.84 1.57
CA ILE A 308 9.82 24.40 2.36
C ILE A 308 9.46 23.44 3.49
N GLY A 309 9.34 22.14 3.20
CA GLY A 309 9.04 21.10 4.19
C GLY A 309 10.07 21.04 5.31
N LYS A 310 11.36 21.06 5.01
CA LYS A 310 12.44 21.10 6.00
C LYS A 310 12.37 22.36 6.86
N GLN A 311 12.18 23.52 6.27
CA GLN A 311 12.02 24.78 7.00
C GLN A 311 10.80 24.75 7.93
N PHE A 312 9.68 24.18 7.46
CA PHE A 312 8.49 24.02 8.28
C PHE A 312 8.73 23.09 9.47
N LEU A 313 9.33 21.91 9.26
CA LEU A 313 9.63 20.96 10.31
C LEU A 313 10.59 21.56 11.34
N ASP A 314 11.63 22.26 10.88
CA ASP A 314 12.59 22.96 11.75
C ASP A 314 11.93 24.03 12.61
N ALA A 315 11.00 24.80 12.06
CA ALA A 315 10.25 25.84 12.78
C ALA A 315 9.32 25.25 13.85
N HIS A 316 8.82 24.01 13.63
CA HIS A 316 7.95 23.30 14.57
C HIS A 316 8.71 22.35 15.52
N GLY A 317 10.04 22.44 15.60
CA GLY A 317 10.86 21.70 16.56
C GLY A 317 11.34 20.32 16.09
N TYR A 318 10.96 19.87 14.89
CA TYR A 318 11.42 18.62 14.30
C TYR A 318 12.76 18.85 13.59
N LYS A 319 13.86 18.68 14.33
CA LYS A 319 15.23 18.91 13.84
C LYS A 319 15.81 17.67 13.16
N ASP A 320 16.83 17.89 12.31
CA ASP A 320 17.62 16.83 11.67
C ASP A 320 16.78 15.83 10.86
N MET A 321 15.67 16.29 10.27
CA MET A 321 14.81 15.48 9.43
C MET A 321 15.38 15.39 8.01
N LYS A 322 15.53 14.17 7.50
CA LYS A 322 16.05 13.86 6.15
C LYS A 322 14.93 13.35 5.28
N GLU A 323 14.76 13.93 4.09
CA GLU A 323 13.89 13.36 3.06
C GLU A 323 14.31 11.93 2.70
N THR A 324 13.37 11.02 2.61
CA THR A 324 13.60 9.63 2.25
C THR A 324 12.92 9.28 0.91
N TYR A 325 11.66 9.54 0.76
CA TYR A 325 10.90 9.36 -0.48
C TYR A 325 9.71 10.33 -0.55
N TYR A 326 9.16 10.52 -1.73
CA TYR A 326 8.01 11.39 -1.94
C TYR A 326 7.03 10.80 -2.95
N LEU A 327 5.78 11.23 -2.87
CA LEU A 327 4.73 10.95 -3.85
C LEU A 327 4.05 12.27 -4.24
N LYS A 328 3.93 12.50 -5.55
CA LYS A 328 3.22 13.66 -6.11
C LYS A 328 1.88 13.22 -6.68
N GLN A 329 0.80 13.85 -6.28
CA GLN A 329 -0.53 13.56 -6.78
C GLN A 329 -1.40 14.83 -6.78
N ASN A 330 -2.06 15.11 -7.91
CA ASN A 330 -2.98 16.24 -8.04
C ASN A 330 -2.39 17.60 -7.61
N GLY A 331 -1.13 17.87 -7.96
CA GLY A 331 -0.44 19.11 -7.63
C GLY A 331 -0.02 19.24 -6.15
N VAL A 332 -0.11 18.17 -5.38
CA VAL A 332 0.36 18.08 -4.00
C VAL A 332 1.48 17.05 -3.93
N VAL A 333 2.59 17.40 -3.27
CA VAL A 333 3.63 16.43 -2.95
C VAL A 333 3.53 16.03 -1.48
N THR A 334 3.46 14.73 -1.22
CA THR A 334 3.63 14.14 0.10
C THR A 334 5.07 13.70 0.23
N ILE A 335 5.81 14.27 1.17
CA ILE A 335 7.22 14.00 1.40
C ILE A 335 7.36 13.28 2.74
N ASN A 336 8.12 12.22 2.76
CA ASN A 336 8.43 11.45 3.96
C ASN A 336 9.81 11.85 4.48
N TYR A 337 9.88 12.20 5.76
CA TYR A 337 11.09 12.61 6.46
C TYR A 337 11.38 11.65 7.59
N ALA A 338 12.59 11.11 7.63
CA ALA A 338 13.09 10.33 8.77
C ALA A 338 14.09 11.15 9.59
N TYR A 339 14.07 10.98 10.89
CA TYR A 339 15.05 11.61 11.77
C TYR A 339 16.45 11.09 11.48
N SER A 340 17.45 11.95 11.60
CA SER A 340 18.86 11.60 11.40
C SER A 340 19.68 11.94 12.64
N GLN A 341 20.23 10.94 13.31
CA GLN A 341 21.10 11.09 14.46
C GLN A 341 22.58 10.97 14.06
N THR A 342 23.43 11.81 14.62
CA THR A 342 24.89 11.67 14.44
C THR A 342 25.44 10.70 15.47
N ALA A 343 26.08 9.62 15.02
CA ALA A 343 26.75 8.64 15.86
C ALA A 343 28.07 9.20 16.47
N GLN A 344 28.61 8.51 17.45
CA GLN A 344 29.86 8.94 18.15
C GLN A 344 31.08 9.03 17.21
N ASN A 345 31.11 8.25 16.14
CA ASN A 345 32.14 8.27 15.10
C ASN A 345 31.93 9.39 14.06
N GLY A 346 30.89 10.22 14.21
CA GLY A 346 30.57 11.33 13.31
C GLY A 346 29.71 10.93 12.09
N GLU A 347 29.37 9.65 11.92
CA GLU A 347 28.49 9.21 10.83
C GLU A 347 27.03 9.57 11.13
N LYS A 348 26.30 9.94 10.10
CA LYS A 348 24.85 10.17 10.19
C LYS A 348 24.11 8.86 9.98
N VAL A 349 23.16 8.59 10.88
CA VAL A 349 22.30 7.41 10.87
C VAL A 349 20.86 7.85 10.62
N VAL A 350 20.25 7.37 9.55
CA VAL A 350 18.84 7.61 9.25
C VAL A 350 17.97 6.67 10.08
N ILE A 351 16.97 7.21 10.75
CA ILE A 351 16.14 6.45 11.70
C ILE A 351 14.72 6.38 11.16
N TYR A 352 14.42 5.32 10.42
CA TYR A 352 13.13 5.13 9.74
C TYR A 352 11.92 5.02 10.69
N PRO A 353 12.01 4.45 11.91
CA PRO A 353 10.90 4.50 12.86
C PRO A 353 10.43 5.90 13.21
N ASP A 354 11.31 6.90 13.18
CA ASP A 354 11.01 8.29 13.51
C ASP A 354 10.54 9.06 12.26
N LEU A 355 9.45 8.61 11.66
CA LEU A 355 8.95 9.13 10.38
C LEU A 355 7.91 10.24 10.58
N ILE A 356 8.02 11.29 9.77
CA ILE A 356 7.01 12.34 9.59
C ILE A 356 6.65 12.42 8.11
N LYS A 357 5.35 12.48 7.81
CA LYS A 357 4.86 12.76 6.45
C LYS A 357 4.35 14.20 6.38
N LEU A 358 4.73 14.92 5.34
CA LEU A 358 4.33 16.32 5.13
C LEU A 358 3.74 16.50 3.74
N LYS A 359 2.58 17.16 3.63
CA LYS A 359 1.94 17.50 2.37
C LYS A 359 2.20 18.97 2.03
N VAL A 360 2.74 19.23 0.84
CA VAL A 360 3.03 20.57 0.33
C VAL A 360 2.33 20.79 -1.00
N ALA A 361 1.65 21.91 -1.13
CA ALA A 361 1.00 22.32 -2.37
C ALA A 361 2.04 22.84 -3.37
N LEU A 362 1.95 22.44 -4.64
CA LEU A 362 2.90 22.83 -5.68
C LEU A 362 2.52 24.12 -6.42
N ASP A 363 1.41 24.78 -6.04
CA ASP A 363 1.05 26.08 -6.57
C ASP A 363 1.65 27.26 -5.78
N ASP A 364 1.67 27.19 -4.44
CA ASP A 364 2.13 28.28 -3.58
C ASP A 364 3.07 27.87 -2.45
N GLY A 365 3.37 26.56 -2.31
CA GLY A 365 4.23 26.02 -1.26
C GLY A 365 3.56 25.94 0.11
N SER A 366 2.25 26.12 0.21
CA SER A 366 1.57 25.98 1.49
C SER A 366 1.62 24.54 2.00
N VAL A 367 1.91 24.36 3.30
CA VAL A 367 1.83 23.07 3.97
C VAL A 367 0.36 22.74 4.20
N LEU A 368 -0.11 21.68 3.57
CA LEU A 368 -1.51 21.23 3.61
C LEU A 368 -1.78 20.20 4.69
N GLY A 369 -0.76 19.49 5.14
CA GLY A 369 -0.95 18.48 6.15
C GLY A 369 0.34 17.91 6.69
N ILE A 370 0.23 17.29 7.85
CA ILE A 370 1.34 16.60 8.52
C ILE A 370 0.79 15.34 9.22
N GLU A 371 1.59 14.29 9.26
CA GLU A 371 1.38 13.10 10.08
C GLU A 371 2.67 12.77 10.82
N THR A 372 2.60 12.74 12.16
CA THR A 372 3.76 12.56 13.03
C THR A 372 3.69 11.30 13.88
N THR A 373 2.72 10.42 13.66
CA THR A 373 2.46 9.24 14.49
C THR A 373 3.70 8.36 14.65
N GLY A 374 4.45 8.12 13.57
CA GLY A 374 5.70 7.36 13.62
C GLY A 374 6.73 8.00 14.55
N TYR A 375 6.94 9.31 14.39
CA TYR A 375 7.85 10.09 15.23
C TYR A 375 7.44 10.06 16.71
N LEU A 376 6.16 10.36 17.00
CA LEU A 376 5.66 10.40 18.38
C LEU A 376 5.69 9.05 19.09
N ASN A 377 5.53 7.97 18.34
CA ASN A 377 5.63 6.61 18.88
C ASN A 377 7.07 6.21 19.18
N SER A 378 8.04 6.64 18.36
CA SER A 378 9.37 6.02 18.33
C SER A 378 10.52 6.92 18.74
N HIS A 379 10.35 8.25 18.60
CA HIS A 379 11.48 9.18 18.74
C HIS A 379 12.09 9.19 20.12
N HIS A 380 13.38 8.93 20.15
CA HIS A 380 14.25 9.07 21.32
C HIS A 380 15.70 9.09 20.84
N THR A 381 16.61 9.58 21.70
CA THR A 381 18.04 9.45 21.44
C THR A 381 18.45 7.99 21.62
N ARG A 382 19.08 7.41 20.59
CA ARG A 382 19.54 6.02 20.59
C ARG A 382 21.02 5.95 20.93
N ASP A 383 21.39 4.93 21.69
CA ASP A 383 22.80 4.58 21.86
C ASP A 383 23.24 3.74 20.65
N ILE A 384 23.89 4.41 19.69
CA ILE A 384 24.31 3.78 18.44
C ILE A 384 25.57 2.98 18.68
N ALA A 385 25.51 1.68 18.44
CA ALA A 385 26.64 0.76 18.60
C ALA A 385 27.87 1.23 17.80
N THR A 386 29.04 1.05 18.37
CA THR A 386 30.33 1.44 17.74
C THR A 386 31.11 0.25 17.19
N ASN A 387 30.78 -0.97 17.62
CA ASN A 387 31.39 -2.21 17.16
C ASN A 387 30.74 -2.72 15.86
N LEU A 388 30.87 -1.95 14.79
CA LEU A 388 30.28 -2.24 13.51
C LEU A 388 31.27 -2.97 12.59
N ILE A 389 30.75 -3.82 11.71
CA ILE A 389 31.51 -4.25 10.54
C ILE A 389 31.75 -3.04 9.65
N THR A 390 32.84 -3.04 8.93
CA THR A 390 33.13 -1.98 7.98
C THR A 390 32.13 -2.01 6.81
N LYS A 391 31.90 -0.86 6.22
CA LYS A 391 31.08 -0.73 5.02
C LYS A 391 31.57 -1.69 3.91
N GLU A 392 32.86 -1.83 3.76
CA GLU A 392 33.49 -2.72 2.77
C GLU A 392 33.25 -4.20 3.08
N GLU A 393 33.12 -4.57 4.35
CA GLU A 393 32.71 -5.92 4.74
C GLU A 393 31.24 -6.15 4.43
N ALA A 394 30.37 -5.19 4.70
CA ALA A 394 28.95 -5.27 4.37
C ALA A 394 28.74 -5.39 2.85
N LYS A 395 29.49 -4.67 2.02
CA LYS A 395 29.42 -4.77 0.54
C LYS A 395 29.72 -6.16 0.03
N LYS A 396 30.55 -6.95 0.71
CA LYS A 396 30.90 -8.32 0.25
C LYS A 396 29.70 -9.27 0.32
N VAL A 397 28.71 -8.96 1.11
CA VAL A 397 27.49 -9.76 1.27
C VAL A 397 26.49 -9.47 0.17
N LEU A 398 26.52 -8.28 -0.42
CA LEU A 398 25.57 -7.87 -1.45
C LEU A 398 25.65 -8.74 -2.71
N ASN A 399 24.55 -8.84 -3.41
CA ASN A 399 24.51 -9.43 -4.73
C ASN A 399 25.50 -8.73 -5.67
N LYS A 400 26.31 -9.51 -6.37
CA LYS A 400 27.37 -8.98 -7.25
C LYS A 400 26.86 -8.19 -8.45
N GLN A 401 25.59 -8.37 -8.81
CA GLN A 401 24.93 -7.64 -9.88
C GLN A 401 24.40 -6.28 -9.43
N LEU A 402 24.37 -6.00 -8.11
CA LEU A 402 23.86 -4.75 -7.58
C LEU A 402 24.87 -3.61 -7.85
N GLU A 403 24.52 -2.70 -8.76
CA GLU A 403 25.25 -1.47 -9.03
C GLU A 403 24.91 -0.44 -7.95
N ILE A 404 25.80 -0.28 -6.95
CA ILE A 404 25.57 0.58 -5.78
C ILE A 404 25.56 2.06 -6.21
N GLN A 405 24.50 2.78 -5.89
CA GLN A 405 24.31 4.21 -6.15
C GLN A 405 24.55 5.07 -4.90
N SER A 406 24.12 4.61 -3.74
CA SER A 406 24.35 5.29 -2.46
C SER A 406 24.44 4.30 -1.31
N GLU A 407 25.04 4.76 -0.21
CA GLU A 407 25.29 3.96 0.98
C GLU A 407 25.21 4.83 2.24
N ASN A 408 24.43 4.39 3.22
CA ASN A 408 24.18 5.08 4.47
C ASN A 408 24.19 4.09 5.65
N LEU A 409 24.29 4.60 6.88
CA LEU A 409 23.82 3.87 8.05
C LEU A 409 22.35 4.20 8.31
N ALA A 410 21.55 3.19 8.63
CA ALA A 410 20.15 3.34 8.94
C ALA A 410 19.72 2.44 10.10
N ILE A 411 18.76 2.90 10.89
CA ILE A 411 18.01 2.05 11.81
C ILE A 411 16.66 1.75 11.16
N ILE A 412 16.36 0.47 10.99
CA ILE A 412 15.10 -0.02 10.46
C ILE A 412 14.28 -0.73 11.53
N PRO A 413 12.94 -0.63 11.51
CA PRO A 413 12.08 -1.42 12.38
C PRO A 413 12.02 -2.86 11.88
N THR A 414 11.85 -3.81 12.79
CA THR A 414 11.60 -5.21 12.47
C THR A 414 10.12 -5.55 12.66
N LYS A 415 9.68 -6.64 12.07
CA LYS A 415 8.34 -7.21 12.31
C LYS A 415 8.08 -7.57 13.80
N TRP A 416 9.12 -7.67 14.60
CA TRP A 416 9.03 -7.93 16.05
C TRP A 416 8.96 -6.65 16.88
N LYS A 417 8.80 -5.48 16.24
CA LYS A 417 8.77 -4.16 16.89
C LYS A 417 10.07 -3.83 17.63
N THR A 418 11.18 -4.36 17.14
CA THR A 418 12.54 -4.00 17.55
C THR A 418 13.21 -3.20 16.45
N GLU A 419 14.34 -2.60 16.75
CA GLU A 419 15.12 -1.79 15.81
C GLU A 419 16.45 -2.47 15.53
N ILE A 420 16.90 -2.43 14.29
CA ILE A 420 18.19 -2.96 13.86
C ILE A 420 18.99 -1.87 13.16
N LEU A 421 20.27 -1.72 13.54
CA LEU A 421 21.21 -0.87 12.85
C LEU A 421 21.80 -1.61 11.65
N CYS A 422 21.62 -1.04 10.46
CA CYS A 422 22.02 -1.63 9.19
C CYS A 422 22.89 -0.68 8.36
N TRP A 423 23.77 -1.24 7.56
CA TRP A 423 24.24 -0.60 6.35
C TRP A 423 23.13 -0.67 5.29
N GLU A 424 22.69 0.48 4.82
CA GLU A 424 21.71 0.63 3.74
C GLU A 424 22.45 0.86 2.43
N PHE A 425 22.16 0.06 1.43
CA PHE A 425 22.69 0.20 0.08
C PHE A 425 21.55 0.40 -0.91
N LYS A 426 21.49 1.59 -1.53
CA LYS A 426 20.66 1.79 -2.70
C LYS A 426 21.45 1.36 -3.92
N GLY A 427 20.84 0.55 -4.79
CA GLY A 427 21.48 0.11 -6.01
C GLY A 427 20.49 -0.36 -7.07
N LYS A 428 21.01 -0.71 -8.24
CA LYS A 428 20.24 -1.13 -9.40
C LYS A 428 20.70 -2.50 -9.88
N VAL A 429 19.74 -3.35 -10.23
CA VAL A 429 19.97 -4.60 -10.97
C VAL A 429 19.04 -4.60 -12.17
N GLU A 430 19.61 -4.61 -13.37
CA GLU A 430 18.87 -4.43 -14.63
C GLU A 430 18.04 -3.13 -14.60
N ASP A 431 16.71 -3.21 -14.68
CA ASP A 431 15.83 -2.05 -14.65
C ASP A 431 15.24 -1.76 -13.26
N ASN A 432 15.44 -2.65 -12.28
CA ASN A 432 14.90 -2.52 -10.94
C ASN A 432 15.89 -1.84 -9.98
N GLU A 433 15.38 -0.93 -9.15
CA GLU A 433 16.13 -0.29 -8.07
C GLU A 433 15.76 -0.92 -6.72
N PHE A 434 16.75 -1.06 -5.84
CA PHE A 434 16.60 -1.72 -4.54
C PHE A 434 17.24 -0.91 -3.41
N LEU A 435 16.67 -1.08 -2.20
CA LEU A 435 17.34 -0.79 -0.94
C LEU A 435 17.65 -2.13 -0.27
N VAL A 436 18.91 -2.39 0.01
CA VAL A 436 19.37 -3.62 0.68
C VAL A 436 19.93 -3.24 2.04
N TYR A 437 19.46 -3.89 3.09
CA TYR A 437 19.85 -3.64 4.46
C TYR A 437 20.68 -4.79 5.00
N ILE A 438 21.94 -4.48 5.34
CA ILE A 438 22.88 -5.43 5.94
C ILE A 438 23.09 -5.04 7.40
N ASN A 439 22.80 -5.93 8.33
CA ASN A 439 23.02 -5.73 9.76
C ASN A 439 24.46 -5.24 10.02
N ALA A 440 24.58 -4.07 10.59
CA ALA A 440 25.88 -3.42 10.78
C ALA A 440 26.78 -4.09 11.85
N GLN A 441 26.23 -5.00 12.65
CA GLN A 441 26.99 -5.74 13.67
C GLN A 441 27.31 -7.17 13.23
N THR A 442 26.36 -7.85 12.55
CA THR A 442 26.48 -9.27 12.21
C THR A 442 26.88 -9.53 10.77
N GLY A 443 26.70 -8.56 9.87
CA GLY A 443 26.92 -8.71 8.43
C GLY A 443 25.85 -9.55 7.71
N LYS A 444 24.74 -9.84 8.36
CA LYS A 444 23.62 -10.56 7.73
C LYS A 444 22.71 -9.61 6.95
N GLU A 445 22.15 -10.09 5.87
CA GLU A 445 21.07 -9.41 5.15
C GLU A 445 19.79 -9.46 5.99
N GLU A 446 19.21 -8.30 6.30
CA GLU A 446 18.04 -8.17 7.14
C GLU A 446 16.77 -7.89 6.34
N ASP A 447 16.87 -7.06 5.29
CA ASP A 447 15.72 -6.72 4.47
C ASP A 447 16.15 -6.23 3.07
N ILE A 448 15.22 -6.36 2.12
CA ILE A 448 15.33 -5.84 0.76
C ILE A 448 14.02 -5.16 0.38
N LEU A 449 14.10 -3.90 -0.03
CA LEU A 449 12.97 -3.17 -0.57
C LEU A 449 13.16 -2.92 -2.07
N VAL A 450 12.12 -3.12 -2.86
CA VAL A 450 12.07 -2.69 -4.25
C VAL A 450 11.66 -1.22 -4.30
N ILE A 451 12.39 -0.41 -5.06
CA ILE A 451 12.04 0.98 -5.32
C ILE A 451 11.27 1.04 -6.63
N VAL A 452 10.01 1.45 -6.55
CA VAL A 452 9.15 1.66 -7.71
C VAL A 452 9.15 3.16 -8.03
N ASN A 453 9.77 3.51 -9.14
CA ASN A 453 9.76 4.89 -9.65
C ASN A 453 8.55 5.07 -10.56
N THR A 454 7.66 5.97 -10.20
CA THR A 454 6.51 6.37 -11.01
C THR A 454 6.67 7.82 -11.47
N PRO A 455 5.92 8.28 -12.50
CA PRO A 455 5.89 9.70 -12.88
C PRO A 455 5.49 10.62 -11.71
N ASP A 456 4.79 10.08 -10.71
CA ASP A 456 4.25 10.80 -9.56
C ASP A 456 5.16 10.74 -8.33
N GLY A 457 6.21 9.91 -8.33
CA GLY A 457 7.14 9.80 -7.20
C GLY A 457 7.75 8.41 -7.03
N THR A 458 8.40 8.23 -5.89
CA THR A 458 9.12 7.00 -5.54
C THR A 458 8.41 6.30 -4.39
N LEU A 459 8.09 5.03 -4.58
CA LEU A 459 7.51 4.15 -3.57
C LEU A 459 8.52 3.05 -3.23
N THR A 460 8.43 2.47 -2.03
CA THR A 460 9.21 1.30 -1.60
C THR A 460 8.29 0.19 -1.14
N HIS A 461 8.54 -1.01 -1.61
CA HIS A 461 7.80 -2.23 -1.27
C HIS A 461 8.69 -3.27 -0.63
#